data_fc2a44e8cc9a94701fcc3311cfb52d7e
#
_entry.id   fc2a44e8cc9a94701fcc3311cfb52d7e
#
_cell.length_a   1.000
_cell.length_b   1.000
_cell.length_c   1.000
_cell.angle_alpha   90.00
_cell.angle_beta   90.00
_cell.angle_gamma   90.00
#
_symmetry.space_group_name_H-M   'P 1'
#
loop_
_entity.id
_entity.type
_entity.pdbx_description
1 polymer ?
#
loop_
_entity_poly.entity_id
_entity_poly.type
_entity_poly.pdbx_seq_one_letter_code
_entity_poly.pdbx_strand_id
1 'polypeptide(L)'
;MYNNSMMDAVSYEDDWHFSLLDSYDGVSLERIQSDISLSNDPNNWHSAAEDIGFATPGLINSQFYPALPEGDFNYTSEVVSPDNDGYQDILQINYEMTGAGFVATFTIYDDRGRVVAKVIESELLATSGTIQWEGTKDNNTKATIGTYVGVFEAYKPNGGELFVKRKAFVVAGKL
;
A
#
# COMPACT_ATOMS: atom_id res chain seq x y z
N MET A 1 32.93 24.77 10.74
CA MET A 1 31.83 24.86 11.74
C MET A 1 31.13 23.51 11.74
N TYR A 2 31.23 22.74 12.81
CA TYR A 2 30.40 21.54 12.96
C TYR A 2 28.99 22.00 13.20
N ASN A 3 28.07 21.61 12.31
CA ASN A 3 26.65 21.85 12.48
C ASN A 3 26.19 20.93 13.63
N ASN A 4 25.91 21.50 14.79
CA ASN A 4 25.47 20.75 16.00
C ASN A 4 23.98 20.44 15.89
N SER A 5 23.53 19.90 14.74
CA SER A 5 22.18 19.40 14.60
C SER A 5 22.09 18.03 15.26
N MET A 6 21.16 17.88 16.19
CA MET A 6 20.79 16.60 16.78
C MET A 6 20.33 15.67 15.62
N MET A 7 20.97 14.53 15.47
CA MET A 7 20.65 13.61 14.37
C MET A 7 19.36 12.84 14.65
N ASP A 8 19.17 12.38 15.87
CA ASP A 8 17.96 11.71 16.34
C ASP A 8 17.98 11.65 17.88
N ALA A 9 16.82 11.66 18.52
CA ALA A 9 16.67 11.48 19.95
C ALA A 9 15.29 10.91 20.28
N VAL A 10 15.27 9.98 21.21
CA VAL A 10 14.04 9.39 21.73
C VAL A 10 14.01 9.48 23.25
N SER A 11 12.86 9.87 23.78
CA SER A 11 12.53 9.75 25.20
C SER A 11 11.41 8.73 25.30
N TYR A 12 11.73 7.52 25.71
CA TYR A 12 10.78 6.42 25.81
C TYR A 12 10.37 6.18 27.25
N GLU A 13 9.23 5.54 27.43
CA GLU A 13 8.70 5.10 28.71
C GLU A 13 8.38 3.60 28.67
N ASP A 14 8.33 2.95 29.83
CA ASP A 14 8.14 1.50 29.94
C ASP A 14 6.77 1.03 29.39
N ASP A 15 5.79 1.89 29.37
CA ASP A 15 4.45 1.63 28.81
C ASP A 15 4.41 1.54 27.26
N TRP A 16 5.53 1.85 26.58
CA TRP A 16 5.66 1.62 25.15
C TRP A 16 5.88 0.15 24.79
N HIS A 17 6.25 -0.68 25.77
CA HIS A 17 6.34 -2.12 25.61
C HIS A 17 4.95 -2.76 25.46
N PHE A 18 4.93 -3.92 24.79
CA PHE A 18 3.71 -4.68 24.61
C PHE A 18 3.10 -5.09 25.95
N SER A 19 1.88 -4.66 26.23
CA SER A 19 1.22 -4.74 27.53
C SER A 19 0.90 -6.16 28.02
N LEU A 20 1.02 -7.17 27.17
CA LEU A 20 0.80 -8.58 27.51
C LEU A 20 2.09 -9.35 27.84
N LEU A 21 3.24 -8.68 27.88
CA LEU A 21 4.47 -9.28 28.36
C LEU A 21 4.44 -9.38 29.91
N ASP A 22 4.83 -10.52 30.44
CA ASP A 22 4.96 -10.72 31.89
C ASP A 22 6.11 -9.88 32.47
N SER A 23 7.16 -9.64 31.68
CA SER A 23 8.30 -8.76 31.98
C SER A 23 8.91 -8.26 30.68
N TYR A 24 9.44 -7.05 30.68
CA TYR A 24 10.23 -6.52 29.56
C TYR A 24 11.74 -6.55 29.80
N ASP A 25 12.21 -7.23 30.86
CA ASP A 25 13.62 -7.46 31.10
C ASP A 25 14.23 -8.27 29.94
N GLY A 26 15.20 -7.69 29.22
CA GLY A 26 15.83 -8.31 28.06
C GLY A 26 15.03 -8.21 26.76
N VAL A 27 13.91 -7.50 26.74
CA VAL A 27 13.12 -7.24 25.54
C VAL A 27 13.52 -5.87 24.96
N SER A 28 13.96 -5.85 23.70
CA SER A 28 14.25 -4.60 23.01
C SER A 28 12.98 -3.86 22.62
N LEU A 29 12.97 -2.55 22.80
CA LEU A 29 11.99 -1.67 22.17
C LEU A 29 12.48 -1.34 20.76
N GLU A 30 11.70 -1.71 19.75
CA GLU A 30 12.05 -1.58 18.35
C GLU A 30 11.22 -0.53 17.64
N ARG A 31 11.87 0.27 16.80
CA ARG A 31 11.21 1.28 15.97
C ARG A 31 10.50 0.61 14.79
N ILE A 32 9.23 0.95 14.56
CA ILE A 32 8.40 0.42 13.49
C ILE A 32 8.75 1.08 12.15
N GLN A 33 8.89 2.42 12.15
CA GLN A 33 9.26 3.20 10.97
C GLN A 33 10.52 4.02 11.23
N SER A 34 11.37 4.17 10.23
CA SER A 34 12.64 4.90 10.33
C SER A 34 12.52 6.41 10.28
N ASP A 35 11.32 6.98 10.15
CA ASP A 35 11.09 8.42 10.10
C ASP A 35 11.46 9.07 11.44
N ILE A 36 12.41 10.00 11.39
CA ILE A 36 12.91 10.73 12.56
C ILE A 36 11.81 11.59 13.21
N SER A 37 10.85 12.09 12.43
CA SER A 37 9.72 12.86 12.96
C SER A 37 8.85 12.06 13.93
N LEU A 38 8.89 10.73 13.82
CA LEU A 38 8.15 9.77 14.65
C LEU A 38 8.98 9.22 15.82
N SER A 39 10.18 9.77 16.10
CA SER A 39 11.07 9.23 17.14
C SER A 39 10.47 9.25 18.54
N ASN A 40 9.59 10.19 18.83
CA ASN A 40 8.90 10.31 20.13
C ASN A 40 7.40 9.98 20.05
N ASP A 41 6.95 9.32 18.98
CA ASP A 41 5.59 8.80 18.89
C ASP A 41 5.55 7.38 19.48
N PRO A 42 4.84 7.14 20.61
CA PRO A 42 4.71 5.80 21.20
C PRO A 42 4.23 4.73 20.21
N ASN A 43 3.37 5.11 19.25
CA ASN A 43 2.84 4.18 18.26
C ASN A 43 3.88 3.76 17.21
N ASN A 44 5.04 4.41 17.17
CA ASN A 44 6.16 4.03 16.29
C ASN A 44 7.14 3.05 16.95
N TRP A 45 6.82 2.58 18.15
CA TRP A 45 7.66 1.65 18.90
C TRP A 45 6.87 0.43 19.36
N HIS A 46 7.54 -0.71 19.39
CA HIS A 46 6.95 -1.95 19.90
C HIS A 46 8.04 -2.87 20.46
N SER A 47 7.66 -3.74 21.36
CA SER A 47 8.56 -4.82 21.83
C SER A 47 8.98 -5.70 20.67
N ALA A 48 10.25 -6.10 20.63
CA ALA A 48 10.74 -7.08 19.66
C ALA A 48 9.98 -8.40 19.79
N ALA A 49 9.87 -9.13 18.69
CA ALA A 49 9.09 -10.36 18.63
C ALA A 49 9.76 -11.50 19.42
N GLU A 50 8.93 -12.36 20.02
CA GLU A 50 9.39 -13.49 20.82
C GLU A 50 10.08 -14.56 19.98
N ASP A 51 9.57 -14.84 18.80
CA ASP A 51 10.07 -15.87 17.88
C ASP A 51 11.51 -15.62 17.38
N ILE A 52 12.01 -14.38 17.51
CA ILE A 52 13.40 -14.01 17.22
C ILE A 52 14.24 -13.75 18.47
N GLY A 53 13.73 -14.07 19.66
CA GLY A 53 14.44 -13.93 20.93
C GLY A 53 14.43 -12.52 21.52
N PHE A 54 13.39 -11.73 21.26
CA PHE A 54 13.15 -10.40 21.83
C PHE A 54 14.18 -9.31 21.51
N ALA A 55 15.04 -9.53 20.50
CA ALA A 55 16.00 -8.53 20.04
C ALA A 55 16.50 -8.83 18.63
N THR A 56 16.85 -7.77 17.86
CA THR A 56 17.39 -7.87 16.49
C THR A 56 18.72 -7.11 16.32
N PRO A 57 19.76 -7.36 17.15
CA PRO A 57 20.99 -6.59 17.08
C PRO A 57 21.70 -6.79 15.73
N GLY A 58 21.88 -5.70 14.99
CA GLY A 58 22.52 -5.72 13.66
C GLY A 58 21.66 -6.28 12.52
N LEU A 59 20.39 -6.55 12.77
CA LEU A 59 19.39 -6.97 11.79
C LEU A 59 18.31 -5.89 11.62
N ILE A 60 17.42 -6.10 10.66
CA ILE A 60 16.19 -5.29 10.56
C ILE A 60 15.31 -5.59 11.77
N ASN A 61 14.75 -4.57 12.40
CA ASN A 61 13.84 -4.71 13.52
C ASN A 61 12.69 -5.67 13.18
N SER A 62 12.32 -6.55 14.08
CA SER A 62 11.23 -7.52 13.90
C SER A 62 9.87 -6.83 13.69
N GLN A 63 9.71 -5.65 14.25
CA GLN A 63 8.51 -4.84 14.15
C GLN A 63 8.57 -3.82 13.01
N PHE A 64 9.68 -3.82 12.23
CA PHE A 64 9.82 -2.88 11.12
C PHE A 64 8.67 -3.05 10.13
N TYR A 65 7.92 -1.98 9.97
CA TYR A 65 6.89 -1.86 8.95
C TYR A 65 7.21 -0.64 8.08
N PRO A 66 7.60 -0.84 6.81
CA PRO A 66 7.88 0.29 5.95
C PRO A 66 6.61 1.15 5.85
N ALA A 67 6.76 2.46 6.01
CA ALA A 67 5.67 3.38 5.70
C ALA A 67 5.21 3.07 4.28
N LEU A 68 3.91 2.83 4.12
CA LEU A 68 3.33 2.75 2.78
C LEU A 68 3.59 4.11 2.12
N PRO A 69 4.08 4.14 0.87
CA PRO A 69 4.30 5.40 0.20
C PRO A 69 3.00 6.21 0.22
N GLU A 70 3.09 7.49 0.57
CA GLU A 70 1.98 8.43 0.43
C GLU A 70 1.80 8.72 -1.06
N GLY A 71 1.25 7.78 -1.78
CA GLY A 71 0.84 7.92 -3.15
C GLY A 71 -0.67 8.13 -3.24
N ASP A 72 -1.12 8.70 -4.32
CA ASP A 72 -2.53 8.84 -4.62
C ASP A 72 -2.99 7.80 -5.65
N PHE A 73 -4.22 7.31 -5.48
CA PHE A 73 -4.84 6.36 -6.39
C PHE A 73 -6.35 6.59 -6.39
N ASN A 74 -6.84 7.21 -7.45
CA ASN A 74 -8.22 7.64 -7.54
C ASN A 74 -8.86 7.27 -8.86
N TYR A 75 -10.14 6.84 -8.81
CA TYR A 75 -10.97 6.70 -10.01
C TYR A 75 -11.53 8.04 -10.42
N THR A 76 -11.53 8.33 -11.73
CA THR A 76 -12.23 9.49 -12.27
C THR A 76 -13.74 9.37 -12.10
N SER A 77 -14.27 8.14 -12.19
CA SER A 77 -15.65 7.78 -11.88
C SER A 77 -15.69 6.41 -11.21
N GLU A 78 -16.57 6.23 -10.24
CA GLU A 78 -16.83 4.94 -9.60
C GLU A 78 -17.88 4.11 -10.36
N VAL A 79 -18.36 4.62 -11.47
CA VAL A 79 -19.29 3.92 -12.37
C VAL A 79 -18.68 3.86 -13.76
N VAL A 80 -18.71 2.69 -14.37
CA VAL A 80 -18.32 2.47 -15.75
C VAL A 80 -19.46 1.76 -16.50
N SER A 81 -19.78 2.24 -17.70
CA SER A 81 -20.82 1.70 -18.56
C SER A 81 -20.23 1.39 -19.95
N PRO A 82 -19.59 0.24 -20.15
CA PRO A 82 -18.81 -0.06 -21.36
C PRO A 82 -19.72 -0.44 -22.53
N ASP A 83 -20.65 0.44 -22.91
CA ASP A 83 -21.61 0.25 -24.01
C ASP A 83 -21.24 1.00 -25.29
N ASN A 84 -20.12 1.75 -25.29
CA ASN A 84 -19.57 2.54 -26.39
C ASN A 84 -20.47 3.69 -26.84
N ASP A 85 -21.18 4.34 -25.93
CA ASP A 85 -21.97 5.53 -26.21
C ASP A 85 -21.20 6.85 -26.02
N GLY A 86 -19.95 6.77 -25.58
CA GLY A 86 -19.04 7.88 -25.29
C GLY A 86 -19.14 8.45 -23.88
N TYR A 87 -19.93 7.84 -23.01
CA TYR A 87 -20.10 8.28 -21.63
C TYR A 87 -19.79 7.16 -20.64
N GLN A 88 -18.75 7.35 -19.81
CA GLN A 88 -18.30 6.38 -18.80
C GLN A 88 -17.96 4.99 -19.37
N ASP A 89 -17.55 4.91 -20.64
CA ASP A 89 -17.19 3.64 -21.27
C ASP A 89 -15.93 3.00 -20.68
N ILE A 90 -15.08 3.81 -20.03
CA ILE A 90 -13.76 3.42 -19.54
C ILE A 90 -13.64 3.73 -18.05
N LEU A 91 -13.19 2.75 -17.28
CA LEU A 91 -12.68 3.02 -15.92
C LEU A 91 -11.31 3.67 -16.05
N GLN A 92 -11.21 4.91 -15.64
CA GLN A 92 -9.95 5.64 -15.63
C GLN A 92 -9.46 5.81 -14.20
N ILE A 93 -8.22 5.42 -13.96
CA ILE A 93 -7.55 5.44 -12.67
C ILE A 93 -6.34 6.35 -12.78
N ASN A 94 -6.32 7.43 -12.00
CA ASN A 94 -5.15 8.29 -11.88
C ASN A 94 -4.33 7.84 -10.67
N TYR A 95 -3.01 7.76 -10.83
CA TYR A 95 -2.09 7.46 -9.74
C TYR A 95 -0.97 8.49 -9.68
N GLU A 96 -0.49 8.72 -8.46
CA GLU A 96 0.72 9.48 -8.16
C GLU A 96 1.54 8.72 -7.14
N MET A 97 2.83 8.51 -7.43
CA MET A 97 3.75 7.77 -6.57
C MET A 97 4.72 8.74 -5.89
N THR A 98 5.20 8.41 -4.71
CA THR A 98 6.16 9.22 -3.94
C THR A 98 7.54 9.32 -4.56
N GLY A 99 7.79 8.64 -5.67
CA GLY A 99 9.07 8.68 -6.38
C GLY A 99 9.12 7.71 -7.55
N ALA A 100 10.28 7.60 -8.17
CA ALA A 100 10.51 6.71 -9.31
C ALA A 100 10.82 5.27 -8.88
N GLY A 101 10.69 4.32 -9.82
CA GLY A 101 11.14 2.94 -9.68
C GLY A 101 10.11 1.98 -9.08
N PHE A 102 8.84 2.36 -9.01
CA PHE A 102 7.77 1.45 -8.63
C PHE A 102 7.39 0.52 -9.77
N VAL A 103 7.24 -0.75 -9.46
CA VAL A 103 6.62 -1.77 -10.31
C VAL A 103 5.25 -2.07 -9.76
N ALA A 104 4.22 -2.09 -10.60
CA ALA A 104 2.85 -2.27 -10.14
C ALA A 104 2.08 -3.34 -10.89
N THR A 105 1.07 -3.84 -10.21
CA THR A 105 0.00 -4.69 -10.73
C THR A 105 -1.34 -4.05 -10.42
N PHE A 106 -2.25 -4.04 -11.38
CA PHE A 106 -3.64 -3.65 -11.15
C PHE A 106 -4.57 -4.75 -11.60
N THR A 107 -5.26 -5.36 -10.64
CA THR A 107 -6.16 -6.50 -10.86
C THR A 107 -7.58 -6.14 -10.43
N ILE A 108 -8.55 -6.52 -11.25
CA ILE A 108 -9.97 -6.33 -11.00
C ILE A 108 -10.60 -7.65 -10.57
N TYR A 109 -11.37 -7.62 -9.50
CA TYR A 109 -12.08 -8.74 -8.91
C TYR A 109 -13.59 -8.50 -8.94
N ASP A 110 -14.36 -9.58 -9.06
CA ASP A 110 -15.81 -9.52 -8.89
C ASP A 110 -16.23 -9.57 -7.40
N ASP A 111 -17.53 -9.51 -7.14
CA ASP A 111 -18.15 -9.56 -5.80
C ASP A 111 -17.87 -10.87 -5.04
N ARG A 112 -17.35 -11.89 -5.70
CA ARG A 112 -16.95 -13.19 -5.12
C ARG A 112 -15.44 -13.34 -4.96
N GLY A 113 -14.67 -12.30 -5.25
CA GLY A 113 -13.22 -12.30 -5.18
C GLY A 113 -12.53 -13.08 -6.31
N ARG A 114 -13.21 -13.35 -7.43
CA ARG A 114 -12.61 -13.98 -8.61
C ARG A 114 -11.98 -12.93 -9.48
N VAL A 115 -10.79 -13.21 -10.02
CA VAL A 115 -10.12 -12.35 -10.99
C VAL A 115 -10.98 -12.20 -12.25
N VAL A 116 -11.17 -10.96 -12.66
CA VAL A 116 -11.93 -10.56 -13.84
C VAL A 116 -11.01 -10.06 -14.94
N ALA A 117 -10.07 -9.19 -14.57
CA ALA A 117 -9.07 -8.66 -15.48
C ALA A 117 -7.78 -8.31 -14.72
N LYS A 118 -6.65 -8.58 -15.35
CA LYS A 118 -5.35 -8.09 -14.96
C LYS A 118 -4.97 -6.97 -15.93
N VAL A 119 -5.22 -5.74 -15.52
CA VAL A 119 -5.10 -4.56 -16.39
C VAL A 119 -3.64 -4.20 -16.62
N ILE A 120 -2.81 -4.31 -15.58
CA ILE A 120 -1.36 -4.26 -15.65
C ILE A 120 -0.75 -5.37 -14.80
N GLU A 121 0.34 -5.98 -15.27
CA GLU A 121 1.04 -7.07 -14.60
C GLU A 121 2.53 -6.74 -14.48
N SER A 122 2.98 -6.34 -13.28
CA SER A 122 4.39 -6.06 -12.98
C SER A 122 5.05 -5.06 -13.93
N GLU A 123 4.36 -3.95 -14.21
CA GLU A 123 4.89 -2.90 -15.07
C GLU A 123 5.61 -1.82 -14.27
N LEU A 124 6.71 -1.30 -14.83
CA LEU A 124 7.42 -0.15 -14.27
C LEU A 124 6.57 1.11 -14.47
N LEU A 125 6.22 1.76 -13.36
CA LEU A 125 5.42 2.98 -13.39
C LEU A 125 6.28 4.24 -13.56
N ALA A 126 5.70 5.25 -14.21
CA ALA A 126 6.10 6.64 -14.04
C ALA A 126 5.73 7.13 -12.62
N THR A 127 6.23 8.29 -12.23
CA THR A 127 5.88 8.91 -10.93
C THR A 127 4.42 9.33 -10.85
N SER A 128 3.76 9.53 -11.99
CA SER A 128 2.32 9.74 -12.10
C SER A 128 1.83 9.25 -13.46
N GLY A 129 0.56 8.88 -13.52
CA GLY A 129 -0.02 8.40 -14.77
C GLY A 129 -1.49 8.03 -14.65
N THR A 130 -1.98 7.42 -15.72
CA THR A 130 -3.35 6.97 -15.85
C THR A 130 -3.39 5.54 -16.34
N ILE A 131 -4.14 4.69 -15.66
CA ILE A 131 -4.47 3.32 -16.05
C ILE A 131 -5.91 3.34 -16.57
N GLN A 132 -6.19 2.59 -17.63
CA GLN A 132 -7.51 2.53 -18.23
C GLN A 132 -7.97 1.07 -18.37
N TRP A 133 -9.24 0.83 -18.10
CA TRP A 133 -9.89 -0.45 -18.32
C TRP A 133 -11.22 -0.25 -19.06
N GLU A 134 -11.37 -0.94 -20.19
CA GLU A 134 -12.50 -0.80 -21.12
C GLU A 134 -13.67 -1.75 -20.81
N GLY A 135 -13.77 -2.23 -19.57
CA GLY A 135 -14.83 -3.16 -19.19
C GLY A 135 -14.71 -4.56 -19.77
N THR A 136 -13.50 -4.97 -20.21
CA THR A 136 -13.23 -6.27 -20.81
C THR A 136 -12.53 -7.20 -19.83
N LYS A 137 -12.98 -8.45 -19.74
CA LYS A 137 -12.36 -9.51 -18.95
C LYS A 137 -11.14 -10.10 -19.67
N ASP A 138 -10.29 -10.84 -18.96
CA ASP A 138 -9.13 -11.53 -19.53
C ASP A 138 -9.49 -12.50 -20.66
N ASN A 139 -10.71 -13.01 -20.68
CA ASN A 139 -11.22 -13.89 -21.77
C ASN A 139 -11.84 -13.13 -22.96
N ASN A 140 -11.58 -11.83 -23.07
CA ASN A 140 -12.11 -10.91 -24.08
C ASN A 140 -13.64 -10.76 -24.11
N THR A 141 -14.35 -11.14 -23.05
CA THR A 141 -15.79 -10.87 -22.93
C THR A 141 -16.02 -9.62 -22.09
N LYS A 142 -17.12 -8.90 -22.32
CA LYS A 142 -17.49 -7.74 -21.50
C LYS A 142 -17.78 -8.16 -20.05
N ALA A 143 -17.41 -7.31 -19.12
CA ALA A 143 -17.80 -7.45 -17.73
C ALA A 143 -19.33 -7.35 -17.59
N THR A 144 -19.88 -8.14 -16.68
CA THR A 144 -21.31 -8.13 -16.40
C THR A 144 -21.66 -6.97 -15.46
N ILE A 145 -22.90 -6.49 -15.52
CA ILE A 145 -23.39 -5.49 -14.56
C ILE A 145 -23.20 -6.01 -13.14
N GLY A 146 -22.62 -5.20 -12.27
CA GLY A 146 -22.35 -5.58 -10.88
C GLY A 146 -21.27 -4.71 -10.21
N THR A 147 -20.96 -5.06 -8.97
CA THR A 147 -19.90 -4.42 -8.18
C THR A 147 -18.59 -5.15 -8.36
N TYR A 148 -17.52 -4.40 -8.50
CA TYR A 148 -16.15 -4.87 -8.67
C TYR A 148 -15.21 -4.17 -7.70
N VAL A 149 -14.06 -4.77 -7.45
CA VAL A 149 -12.98 -4.18 -6.65
C VAL A 149 -11.71 -4.18 -7.47
N GLY A 150 -11.17 -3.01 -7.70
CA GLY A 150 -9.81 -2.87 -8.22
C GLY A 150 -8.80 -2.92 -7.07
N VAL A 151 -7.77 -3.73 -7.24
CA VAL A 151 -6.65 -3.86 -6.33
C VAL A 151 -5.39 -3.40 -7.06
N PHE A 152 -4.84 -2.30 -6.59
CA PHE A 152 -3.58 -1.73 -7.07
C PHE A 152 -2.48 -2.03 -6.05
N GLU A 153 -1.43 -2.67 -6.50
CA GLU A 153 -0.26 -3.03 -5.71
C GLU A 153 0.98 -2.50 -6.42
N ALA A 154 1.76 -1.68 -5.75
CA ALA A 154 3.00 -1.14 -6.29
C ALA A 154 4.13 -1.31 -5.26
N TYR A 155 5.32 -1.70 -5.72
CA TYR A 155 6.47 -1.93 -4.87
C TYR A 155 7.76 -1.49 -5.57
N LYS A 156 8.80 -1.19 -4.78
CA LYS A 156 10.15 -0.96 -5.28
C LYS A 156 10.96 -2.25 -5.21
N PRO A 157 11.48 -2.79 -6.33
CA PRO A 157 12.24 -4.05 -6.35
C PRO A 157 13.50 -4.03 -5.48
N ASN A 158 14.09 -2.85 -5.26
CA ASN A 158 15.35 -2.68 -4.55
C ASN A 158 15.19 -2.29 -3.07
N GLY A 159 14.01 -2.30 -2.51
CA GLY A 159 13.80 -2.01 -1.10
C GLY A 159 12.37 -1.64 -0.72
N GLY A 160 11.87 -2.33 0.19
CA GLY A 160 10.87 -2.23 1.24
C GLY A 160 9.57 -1.42 1.07
N GLU A 161 9.40 -0.61 0.04
CA GLU A 161 8.16 0.18 -0.11
C GLU A 161 7.09 -0.65 -0.84
N LEU A 162 5.97 -0.87 -0.18
CA LEU A 162 4.78 -1.51 -0.73
C LEU A 162 3.58 -0.58 -0.59
N PHE A 163 2.96 -0.26 -1.70
CA PHE A 163 1.74 0.53 -1.77
C PHE A 163 0.59 -0.35 -2.23
N VAL A 164 -0.48 -0.45 -1.42
CA VAL A 164 -1.66 -1.24 -1.75
C VAL A 164 -2.91 -0.39 -1.58
N LYS A 165 -3.68 -0.25 -2.63
CA LYS A 165 -5.00 0.38 -2.60
C LYS A 165 -6.06 -0.56 -3.13
N ARG A 166 -7.21 -0.55 -2.47
CA ARG A 166 -8.41 -1.29 -2.89
C ARG A 166 -9.55 -0.31 -2.97
N LYS A 167 -10.21 -0.28 -4.11
CA LYS A 167 -11.34 0.62 -4.32
C LYS A 167 -12.43 -0.08 -5.13
N ALA A 168 -13.66 0.02 -4.64
CA ALA A 168 -14.81 -0.54 -5.33
C ALA A 168 -15.31 0.40 -6.45
N PHE A 169 -15.91 -0.18 -7.46
CA PHE A 169 -16.62 0.52 -8.52
C PHE A 169 -17.77 -0.35 -9.06
N VAL A 170 -18.63 0.25 -9.87
CA VAL A 170 -19.79 -0.43 -10.44
C VAL A 170 -19.68 -0.47 -11.95
N VAL A 171 -19.87 -1.65 -12.53
CA VAL A 171 -20.18 -1.79 -13.95
C VAL A 171 -21.69 -1.66 -14.11
N ALA A 172 -22.12 -0.61 -14.78
CA ALA A 172 -23.52 -0.35 -15.14
C ALA A 172 -23.79 -0.79 -16.58
N GLY A 173 -25.06 -0.85 -16.96
CA GLY A 173 -25.52 -1.05 -18.33
C GLY A 173 -26.60 -0.04 -18.66
N LYS A 174 -26.80 0.20 -19.93
CA LYS A 174 -27.91 1.00 -20.39
C LYS A 174 -29.22 0.31 -20.06
N LEU A 175 -30.15 1.03 -19.43
CA LEU A 175 -31.51 0.60 -19.20
C LEU A 175 -32.31 0.65 -20.51
#